data_706fd72d5e0868e94074d87096184a23
#
_entry.id   706fd72d5e0868e94074d87096184a23
#
_cell.length_a   1.000
_cell.length_b   1.000
_cell.length_c   1.000
_cell.angle_alpha   90.00
_cell.angle_beta   90.00
_cell.angle_gamma   90.00
#
_symmetry.space_group_name_H-M   'P 1'
#
loop_
_entity.id
_entity.type
_entity.pdbx_description
1 polymer ?
#
loop_
_entity_poly.entity_id
_entity_poly.type
_entity_poly.pdbx_seq_one_letter_code
_entity_poly.pdbx_strand_id
1 'polypeptide(L)'
;EPEYNSNRRTVQSKKNSRLLPGVSPLVYSRFLLDKAAFLSLTDMGKDLPEYEEIPVALKMPAAVEAEYKEIEKELKFVLKNDKKAAKKILSAYLNLLTAYPDQPYEQKPVYHPLDGHPIVTPEDTVAPGTILPKDEEVLNIVERKIAAGEKVLIYTNWTRLDSQMRLQTLLTAR
;
A
#
# COMPACT_ATOMS: atom_id res chain seq x y z
N GLU A 1 -26.21 9.68 42.22
CA GLU A 1 -25.08 9.05 41.52
C GLU A 1 -25.63 7.80 40.82
N PRO A 2 -25.49 7.67 39.49
CA PRO A 2 -25.93 6.46 38.83
C PRO A 2 -24.97 5.33 39.17
N GLU A 3 -25.46 4.28 39.80
CA GLU A 3 -24.73 3.05 40.03
C GLU A 3 -24.19 2.51 38.70
N TYR A 4 -22.88 2.47 38.60
CA TYR A 4 -22.16 2.03 37.43
C TYR A 4 -22.17 0.51 37.39
N ASN A 5 -23.09 -0.07 36.63
CA ASN A 5 -23.24 -1.51 36.52
C ASN A 5 -22.05 -2.15 35.82
N SER A 6 -21.07 -2.59 36.61
CA SER A 6 -19.81 -3.21 36.17
C SER A 6 -20.02 -4.46 35.28
N ASN A 7 -21.13 -5.15 35.45
CA ASN A 7 -21.45 -6.37 34.70
C ASN A 7 -21.76 -6.11 33.22
N ARG A 8 -22.33 -4.94 32.88
CA ARG A 8 -22.56 -4.58 31.47
C ARG A 8 -21.27 -4.30 30.69
N ARG A 9 -20.24 -3.85 31.38
CA ARG A 9 -18.93 -3.57 30.78
C ARG A 9 -18.19 -4.83 30.37
N THR A 10 -18.32 -5.90 31.16
CA THR A 10 -17.64 -7.19 30.91
C THR A 10 -18.29 -7.96 29.76
N VAL A 11 -19.60 -7.82 29.56
CA VAL A 11 -20.33 -8.50 28.48
C VAL A 11 -20.13 -7.79 27.14
N GLN A 12 -20.02 -6.47 27.14
CA GLN A 12 -19.78 -5.70 25.90
C GLN A 12 -18.32 -5.74 25.44
N SER A 13 -17.34 -5.92 26.34
CA SER A 13 -15.93 -5.97 25.95
C SER A 13 -15.56 -7.26 25.22
N LYS A 14 -16.35 -8.32 25.33
CA LYS A 14 -16.12 -9.60 24.64
C LYS A 14 -16.71 -9.68 23.23
N LYS A 15 -17.60 -8.77 22.84
CA LYS A 15 -18.16 -8.71 21.48
C LYS A 15 -17.92 -7.34 20.88
N ASN A 16 -16.86 -7.20 20.11
CA ASN A 16 -16.68 -6.15 19.09
C ASN A 16 -16.70 -4.68 19.57
N SER A 17 -16.07 -4.32 20.68
CA SER A 17 -15.72 -2.92 20.88
C SER A 17 -14.57 -2.53 19.94
N ARG A 18 -14.92 -2.19 18.72
CA ARG A 18 -13.97 -1.59 17.78
C ARG A 18 -13.75 -0.17 18.23
N LEU A 19 -12.55 0.14 18.72
CA LEU A 19 -12.14 1.54 18.91
C LEU A 19 -12.16 2.21 17.55
N LEU A 20 -13.14 3.05 17.31
CA LEU A 20 -13.18 3.88 16.12
C LEU A 20 -12.22 5.05 16.32
N PRO A 21 -11.40 5.38 15.33
CA PRO A 21 -10.59 6.58 15.39
C PRO A 21 -11.51 7.81 15.47
N GLY A 22 -11.20 8.69 16.40
CA GLY A 22 -11.95 9.92 16.56
C GLY A 22 -12.15 10.31 18.02
N VAL A 23 -12.56 11.53 18.24
CA VAL A 23 -12.87 12.09 19.54
C VAL A 23 -14.41 12.16 19.68
N SER A 24 -14.93 11.75 20.84
CA SER A 24 -16.35 11.87 21.11
C SER A 24 -16.82 13.32 20.93
N PRO A 25 -17.96 13.58 20.28
CA PRO A 25 -18.53 14.93 20.15
C PRO A 25 -18.69 15.65 21.50
N LEU A 26 -18.96 14.91 22.58
CA LEU A 26 -19.06 15.47 23.92
C LEU A 26 -17.69 15.93 24.48
N VAL A 27 -16.63 15.20 24.19
CA VAL A 27 -15.26 15.60 24.58
C VAL A 27 -14.84 16.81 23.75
N TYR A 28 -15.15 16.82 22.47
CA TYR A 28 -14.89 17.95 21.60
C TYR A 28 -15.58 19.22 22.11
N SER A 29 -16.91 19.18 22.33
CA SER A 29 -17.67 20.36 22.72
C SER A 29 -17.36 20.88 24.11
N ARG A 30 -17.01 20.01 25.06
CA ARG A 30 -16.76 20.41 26.46
C ARG A 30 -15.31 20.81 26.76
N PHE A 31 -14.36 20.24 26.06
CA PHE A 31 -12.94 20.35 26.45
C PHE A 31 -12.03 20.88 25.35
N LEU A 32 -12.43 20.80 24.09
CA LEU A 32 -11.56 21.16 22.98
C LEU A 32 -12.02 22.39 22.19
N LEU A 33 -13.30 22.69 22.19
CA LEU A 33 -13.86 23.74 21.33
C LEU A 33 -13.23 25.13 21.57
N ASP A 34 -12.93 25.45 22.82
CA ASP A 34 -12.33 26.72 23.25
C ASP A 34 -10.79 26.69 23.31
N LYS A 35 -10.18 25.53 23.09
CA LYS A 35 -8.73 25.31 23.28
C LYS A 35 -8.02 24.78 22.04
N ALA A 36 -8.77 24.40 21.00
CA ALA A 36 -8.22 23.81 19.78
C ALA A 36 -8.79 24.51 18.56
N ALA A 37 -7.92 24.92 17.67
CA ALA A 37 -8.30 25.34 16.32
C ALA A 37 -8.16 24.14 15.38
N PHE A 38 -9.19 23.88 14.57
CA PHE A 38 -9.18 22.84 13.55
C PHE A 38 -9.13 23.51 12.20
N LEU A 39 -8.13 23.16 11.41
CA LEU A 39 -7.97 23.64 10.05
C LEU A 39 -7.95 22.43 9.13
N SER A 40 -8.88 22.36 8.19
CA SER A 40 -8.88 21.38 7.13
C SER A 40 -8.15 21.91 5.89
N LEU A 41 -7.70 21.02 5.01
CA LEU A 41 -7.16 21.43 3.72
C LEU A 41 -8.17 22.23 2.89
N THR A 42 -9.46 21.95 3.06
CA THR A 42 -10.55 22.68 2.41
C THR A 42 -10.67 24.14 2.88
N ASP A 43 -10.33 24.41 4.12
CA ASP A 43 -10.32 25.76 4.66
C ASP A 43 -9.14 26.60 4.11
N MET A 44 -8.08 25.92 3.65
CA MET A 44 -6.92 26.50 2.99
C MET A 44 -7.06 26.58 1.45
N GLY A 45 -8.19 26.15 0.93
CA GLY A 45 -8.37 25.85 -0.49
C GLY A 45 -8.09 26.97 -1.49
N LYS A 46 -8.03 28.25 -1.05
CA LYS A 46 -7.68 29.36 -1.94
C LYS A 46 -6.17 29.53 -2.14
N ASP A 47 -5.36 29.01 -1.21
CA ASP A 47 -3.91 29.14 -1.19
C ASP A 47 -3.18 27.89 -1.64
N LEU A 48 -3.93 26.80 -1.87
CA LEU A 48 -3.37 25.55 -2.38
C LEU A 48 -3.33 25.57 -3.91
N PRO A 49 -2.25 25.04 -4.53
CA PRO A 49 -2.21 24.84 -5.96
C PRO A 49 -3.31 23.87 -6.42
N GLU A 50 -3.74 24.04 -7.66
CA GLU A 50 -4.65 23.07 -8.28
C GLU A 50 -4.04 21.66 -8.23
N TYR A 51 -4.85 20.70 -7.79
CA TYR A 51 -4.46 19.30 -7.69
C TYR A 51 -5.23 18.49 -8.74
N GLU A 52 -4.49 17.81 -9.61
CA GLU A 52 -5.02 16.87 -10.58
C GLU A 52 -4.37 15.51 -10.37
N GLU A 53 -5.18 14.45 -10.32
CA GLU A 53 -4.72 13.07 -10.22
C GLU A 53 -4.90 12.38 -11.57
N ILE A 54 -3.77 12.06 -12.21
CA ILE A 54 -3.74 11.44 -13.54
C ILE A 54 -3.26 10.00 -13.41
N PRO A 55 -4.16 8.99 -13.41
CA PRO A 55 -3.75 7.60 -13.39
C PRO A 55 -3.14 7.20 -14.73
N VAL A 56 -1.95 6.57 -14.68
CA VAL A 56 -1.27 6.03 -15.87
C VAL A 56 -1.39 4.51 -15.85
N ALA A 57 -2.17 3.95 -16.77
CA ALA A 57 -2.34 2.51 -16.91
C ALA A 57 -1.25 1.93 -17.83
N LEU A 58 -0.50 0.96 -17.34
CA LEU A 58 0.58 0.30 -18.08
C LEU A 58 0.31 -1.20 -18.18
N LYS A 59 0.71 -1.80 -19.30
CA LYS A 59 0.62 -3.24 -19.51
C LYS A 59 1.90 -3.91 -19.02
N MET A 60 1.75 -4.95 -18.22
CA MET A 60 2.89 -5.79 -17.81
C MET A 60 3.46 -6.55 -19.01
N PRO A 61 4.79 -6.83 -19.03
CA PRO A 61 5.37 -7.79 -19.95
C PRO A 61 4.70 -9.17 -19.80
N ALA A 62 4.57 -9.91 -20.90
CA ALA A 62 3.79 -11.16 -20.92
C ALA A 62 4.27 -12.19 -19.88
N ALA A 63 5.60 -12.34 -19.70
CA ALA A 63 6.16 -13.24 -18.70
C ALA A 63 5.82 -12.80 -17.27
N VAL A 64 5.93 -11.49 -16.97
CA VAL A 64 5.57 -10.92 -15.66
C VAL A 64 4.07 -11.10 -15.39
N GLU A 65 3.23 -10.87 -16.38
CA GLU A 65 1.78 -11.04 -16.26
C GLU A 65 1.38 -12.50 -16.01
N ALA A 66 2.04 -13.44 -16.67
CA ALA A 66 1.78 -14.87 -16.49
C ALA A 66 2.09 -15.32 -15.06
N GLU A 67 3.28 -15.00 -14.57
CA GLU A 67 3.69 -15.31 -13.19
C GLU A 67 2.83 -14.59 -12.16
N TYR A 68 2.51 -13.32 -12.38
CA TYR A 68 1.59 -12.58 -11.53
C TYR A 68 0.24 -13.29 -11.34
N LYS A 69 -0.31 -13.84 -12.43
CA LYS A 69 -1.58 -14.59 -12.38
C LYS A 69 -1.45 -15.90 -11.62
N GLU A 70 -0.33 -16.61 -11.74
CA GLU A 70 -0.09 -17.83 -10.95
C GLU A 70 0.06 -17.50 -9.45
N ILE A 71 0.85 -16.48 -9.10
CA ILE A 71 0.96 -15.98 -7.72
C ILE A 71 -0.44 -15.63 -7.16
N GLU A 72 -1.24 -14.92 -7.92
CA GLU A 72 -2.58 -14.53 -7.50
C GLU A 72 -3.49 -15.75 -7.30
N LYS A 73 -3.43 -16.73 -8.20
CA LYS A 73 -4.23 -17.96 -8.16
C LYS A 73 -3.91 -18.80 -6.92
N GLU A 74 -2.61 -19.06 -6.65
CA GLU A 74 -2.15 -19.83 -5.51
C GLU A 74 -2.57 -19.18 -4.17
N LEU A 75 -2.34 -17.90 -4.05
CA LEU A 75 -2.71 -17.16 -2.84
C LEU A 75 -4.23 -17.05 -2.66
N LYS A 76 -4.98 -16.83 -3.74
CA LYS A 76 -6.46 -16.84 -3.70
C LYS A 76 -7.02 -18.20 -3.30
N PHE A 77 -6.39 -19.30 -3.70
CA PHE A 77 -6.80 -20.64 -3.31
C PHE A 77 -6.75 -20.80 -1.78
N VAL A 78 -5.67 -20.39 -1.13
CA VAL A 78 -5.55 -20.44 0.34
C VAL A 78 -6.55 -19.49 1.00
N LEU A 79 -6.72 -18.27 0.49
CA LEU A 79 -7.69 -17.31 1.02
C LEU A 79 -9.13 -17.84 1.02
N LYS A 80 -9.50 -18.64 0.03
CA LYS A 80 -10.84 -19.24 -0.09
C LYS A 80 -11.02 -20.48 0.78
N ASN A 81 -9.99 -21.33 0.84
CA ASN A 81 -10.13 -22.68 1.41
C ASN A 81 -9.68 -22.78 2.88
N ASP A 82 -8.80 -21.89 3.35
CA ASP A 82 -8.36 -21.86 4.75
C ASP A 82 -8.64 -20.50 5.41
N LYS A 83 -9.78 -20.43 6.10
CA LYS A 83 -10.21 -19.22 6.83
C LYS A 83 -9.25 -18.80 7.95
N LYS A 84 -8.51 -19.76 8.54
CA LYS A 84 -7.55 -19.46 9.62
C LYS A 84 -6.26 -18.89 9.07
N ALA A 85 -5.75 -19.48 8.00
CA ALA A 85 -4.59 -18.98 7.28
C ALA A 85 -4.88 -17.63 6.60
N ALA A 86 -6.05 -17.49 5.98
CA ALA A 86 -6.46 -16.29 5.23
C ALA A 86 -6.23 -14.98 6.01
N LYS A 87 -6.62 -14.94 7.28
CA LYS A 87 -6.44 -13.74 8.11
C LYS A 87 -4.97 -13.36 8.33
N LYS A 88 -4.08 -14.34 8.30
CA LYS A 88 -2.66 -14.15 8.57
C LYS A 88 -1.87 -13.85 7.29
N ILE A 89 -2.28 -14.41 6.15
CA ILE A 89 -1.57 -14.22 4.88
C ILE A 89 -2.04 -13.02 4.07
N LEU A 90 -3.18 -12.40 4.42
CA LEU A 90 -3.74 -11.28 3.65
C LEU A 90 -2.74 -10.14 3.42
N SER A 91 -1.95 -9.80 4.44
CA SER A 91 -0.91 -8.77 4.30
C SER A 91 0.20 -9.20 3.35
N ALA A 92 0.67 -10.47 3.47
CA ALA A 92 1.69 -11.02 2.56
C ALA A 92 1.17 -11.09 1.12
N TYR A 93 -0.10 -11.49 0.94
CA TYR A 93 -0.79 -11.49 -0.35
C TYR A 93 -0.79 -10.11 -1.00
N LEU A 94 -1.28 -9.09 -0.29
CA LEU A 94 -1.34 -7.73 -0.83
C LEU A 94 0.06 -7.17 -1.10
N ASN A 95 1.01 -7.40 -0.19
CA ASN A 95 2.37 -6.94 -0.36
C ASN A 95 3.05 -7.56 -1.59
N LEU A 96 2.92 -8.87 -1.78
CA LEU A 96 3.54 -9.54 -2.92
C LEU A 96 2.93 -9.09 -4.24
N LEU A 97 1.59 -9.05 -4.34
CA LEU A 97 0.91 -8.62 -5.57
C LEU A 97 1.17 -7.16 -5.95
N THR A 98 1.42 -6.30 -4.97
CA THR A 98 1.77 -4.91 -5.26
C THR A 98 3.26 -4.71 -5.53
N ALA A 99 4.13 -5.54 -4.95
CA ALA A 99 5.58 -5.45 -5.12
C ALA A 99 6.08 -6.13 -6.40
N TYR A 100 5.48 -7.27 -6.78
CA TYR A 100 5.94 -8.07 -7.91
C TYR A 100 5.97 -7.32 -9.25
N PRO A 101 4.98 -6.49 -9.62
CA PRO A 101 5.06 -5.70 -10.85
C PRO A 101 6.19 -4.66 -10.86
N ASP A 102 6.67 -4.25 -9.69
CA ASP A 102 7.78 -3.28 -9.57
C ASP A 102 9.15 -3.96 -9.58
N GLN A 103 9.21 -5.21 -9.09
CA GLN A 103 10.43 -6.01 -9.05
C GLN A 103 10.08 -7.48 -9.26
N PRO A 104 9.96 -7.95 -10.51
CA PRO A 104 9.62 -9.35 -10.82
C PRO A 104 10.83 -10.29 -10.76
N TYR A 105 11.65 -10.14 -9.73
CA TYR A 105 12.83 -10.95 -9.40
C TYR A 105 13.16 -10.83 -7.92
N GLU A 106 13.85 -11.84 -7.37
CA GLU A 106 14.29 -11.89 -5.97
C GLU A 106 13.18 -11.67 -4.94
N GLN A 107 11.95 -12.03 -5.28
CA GLN A 107 10.82 -11.98 -4.35
C GLN A 107 10.88 -13.15 -3.37
N LYS A 108 10.48 -12.88 -2.13
CA LYS A 108 10.48 -13.90 -1.09
C LYS A 108 9.28 -14.83 -1.22
N PRO A 109 9.45 -16.15 -0.98
CA PRO A 109 8.34 -17.07 -0.89
C PRO A 109 7.34 -16.67 0.19
N VAL A 110 6.07 -16.97 -0.05
CA VAL A 110 5.01 -16.84 0.95
C VAL A 110 4.72 -18.22 1.53
N TYR A 111 4.85 -18.32 2.84
CA TYR A 111 4.66 -19.57 3.56
C TYR A 111 3.30 -19.63 4.25
N HIS A 112 2.77 -20.84 4.35
CA HIS A 112 1.53 -21.09 5.08
C HIS A 112 1.73 -20.87 6.58
N PRO A 113 0.91 -20.06 7.25
CA PRO A 113 1.19 -19.57 8.59
C PRO A 113 0.97 -20.59 9.71
N LEU A 114 0.42 -21.78 9.42
CA LEU A 114 0.12 -22.80 10.39
C LEU A 114 1.11 -23.96 10.35
N ASP A 115 1.53 -24.38 9.17
CA ASP A 115 2.39 -25.55 8.96
C ASP A 115 3.72 -25.22 8.25
N GLY A 116 3.88 -23.98 7.77
CA GLY A 116 5.15 -23.50 7.24
C GLY A 116 5.50 -24.00 5.84
N HIS A 117 4.61 -24.72 5.13
CA HIS A 117 4.89 -25.07 3.75
C HIS A 117 4.82 -23.84 2.82
N PRO A 118 5.59 -23.78 1.73
CA PRO A 118 5.49 -22.69 0.78
C PRO A 118 4.14 -22.75 0.05
N ILE A 119 3.40 -21.64 0.06
CA ILE A 119 2.18 -21.46 -0.73
C ILE A 119 2.56 -21.09 -2.16
N VAL A 120 3.47 -20.13 -2.29
CA VAL A 120 3.99 -19.67 -3.57
C VAL A 120 5.44 -19.27 -3.43
N THR A 121 6.25 -19.65 -4.42
CA THR A 121 7.63 -19.20 -4.58
C THR A 121 7.69 -18.47 -5.92
N PRO A 122 7.67 -17.11 -5.90
CA PRO A 122 7.66 -16.34 -7.15
C PRO A 122 8.89 -16.62 -8.00
N GLU A 123 8.70 -16.78 -9.29
CA GLU A 123 9.80 -16.96 -10.25
C GLU A 123 10.38 -15.60 -10.68
N ASP A 124 11.67 -15.58 -10.95
CA ASP A 124 12.34 -14.44 -11.54
C ASP A 124 12.05 -14.42 -13.04
N THR A 125 11.20 -13.51 -13.47
CA THR A 125 10.76 -13.41 -14.88
C THR A 125 11.60 -12.46 -15.71
N VAL A 126 12.43 -11.64 -15.06
CA VAL A 126 13.39 -10.73 -15.71
C VAL A 126 14.69 -10.70 -14.90
N ALA A 127 15.78 -10.35 -15.56
CA ALA A 127 17.05 -10.16 -14.88
C ALA A 127 17.04 -8.87 -14.04
N PRO A 128 17.77 -8.83 -12.90
CA PRO A 128 17.99 -7.60 -12.16
C PRO A 128 18.53 -6.47 -13.08
N GLY A 129 18.02 -5.26 -12.92
CA GLY A 129 18.40 -4.11 -13.75
C GLY A 129 17.66 -3.99 -15.08
N THR A 130 16.77 -4.92 -15.43
CA THR A 130 15.88 -4.77 -16.60
C THR A 130 14.98 -3.56 -16.42
N ILE A 131 14.94 -2.71 -17.44
CA ILE A 131 14.02 -1.57 -17.48
C ILE A 131 12.61 -2.09 -17.79
N LEU A 132 11.68 -1.84 -16.89
CA LEU A 132 10.29 -2.24 -17.06
C LEU A 132 9.48 -1.10 -17.69
N PRO A 133 8.30 -1.39 -18.28
CA PRO A 133 7.45 -0.35 -18.86
C PRO A 133 7.09 0.77 -17.87
N LYS A 134 7.01 0.45 -16.57
CA LYS A 134 6.79 1.44 -15.51
C LYS A 134 8.00 2.37 -15.33
N ASP A 135 9.21 1.82 -15.41
CA ASP A 135 10.43 2.63 -15.33
C ASP A 135 10.54 3.58 -16.50
N GLU A 136 10.29 3.08 -17.71
CA GLU A 136 10.28 3.91 -18.94
C GLU A 136 9.28 5.05 -18.83
N GLU A 137 8.07 4.77 -18.36
CA GLU A 137 7.06 5.82 -18.26
C GLU A 137 7.41 6.85 -17.18
N VAL A 138 7.99 6.42 -16.04
CA VAL A 138 8.50 7.35 -15.02
C VAL A 138 9.57 8.26 -15.64
N LEU A 139 10.53 7.71 -16.39
CA LEU A 139 11.56 8.49 -17.08
C LEU A 139 10.95 9.50 -18.07
N ASN A 140 10.00 9.05 -18.89
CA ASN A 140 9.31 9.90 -19.87
C ASN A 140 8.55 11.06 -19.19
N ILE A 141 7.88 10.79 -18.07
CA ILE A 141 7.18 11.82 -17.28
C ILE A 141 8.19 12.83 -16.74
N VAL A 142 9.28 12.34 -16.14
CA VAL A 142 10.32 13.21 -15.56
C VAL A 142 10.94 14.12 -16.63
N GLU A 143 11.34 13.55 -17.77
CA GLU A 143 11.93 14.33 -18.87
C GLU A 143 10.98 15.42 -19.38
N ARG A 144 9.71 15.07 -19.60
CA ARG A 144 8.69 16.01 -20.06
C ARG A 144 8.47 17.15 -19.06
N LYS A 145 8.43 16.83 -17.77
CA LYS A 145 8.22 17.82 -16.71
C LYS A 145 9.43 18.73 -16.53
N ILE A 146 10.64 18.18 -16.56
CA ILE A 146 11.87 18.98 -16.52
C ILE A 146 11.97 19.91 -17.74
N ALA A 147 11.65 19.41 -18.94
CA ALA A 147 11.63 20.22 -20.15
C ALA A 147 10.62 21.38 -20.08
N ALA A 148 9.53 21.21 -19.32
CA ALA A 148 8.55 22.25 -19.03
C ALA A 148 9.00 23.21 -17.90
N GLY A 149 10.18 23.02 -17.30
CA GLY A 149 10.68 23.82 -16.17
C GLY A 149 10.01 23.49 -14.84
N GLU A 150 9.31 22.37 -14.76
CA GLU A 150 8.61 21.93 -13.55
C GLU A 150 9.54 21.11 -12.64
N LYS A 151 9.25 21.11 -11.33
CA LYS A 151 9.95 20.26 -10.37
C LYS A 151 9.21 18.94 -10.24
N VAL A 152 9.95 17.83 -10.15
CA VAL A 152 9.40 16.49 -10.01
C VAL A 152 9.77 15.91 -8.67
N LEU A 153 8.78 15.38 -7.94
CA LEU A 153 8.97 14.59 -6.73
C LEU A 153 8.46 13.18 -7.01
N ILE A 154 9.34 12.18 -6.88
CA ILE A 154 8.98 10.77 -7.04
C ILE A 154 8.84 10.14 -5.66
N TYR A 155 7.67 9.58 -5.40
CA TYR A 155 7.38 8.85 -4.17
C TYR A 155 7.25 7.36 -4.45
N THR A 156 7.98 6.52 -3.69
CA THR A 156 7.94 5.06 -3.82
C THR A 156 7.53 4.41 -2.50
N ASN A 157 6.68 3.39 -2.58
CA ASN A 157 6.22 2.65 -1.39
C ASN A 157 7.19 1.53 -0.96
N TRP A 158 8.07 1.08 -1.85
CA TRP A 158 8.88 -0.12 -1.66
C TRP A 158 10.34 0.20 -1.33
N THR A 159 10.56 0.76 -0.16
CA THR A 159 11.94 1.07 0.31
C THR A 159 12.81 -0.16 0.53
N ARG A 160 12.19 -1.33 0.81
CA ARG A 160 12.92 -2.60 1.03
C ARG A 160 13.40 -3.26 -0.26
N LEU A 161 12.88 -2.85 -1.41
CA LEU A 161 13.23 -3.37 -2.73
C LEU A 161 14.23 -2.48 -3.46
N ASP A 162 14.89 -1.57 -2.77
CA ASP A 162 15.83 -0.60 -3.34
C ASP A 162 15.30 0.17 -4.56
N SER A 163 13.98 0.28 -4.68
CA SER A 163 13.32 0.98 -5.80
C SER A 163 13.82 2.40 -5.98
N GLN A 164 14.18 3.08 -4.87
CA GLN A 164 14.73 4.43 -4.91
C GLN A 164 16.10 4.47 -5.57
N MET A 165 17.01 3.55 -5.19
CA MET A 165 18.36 3.48 -5.75
C MET A 165 18.31 3.09 -7.22
N ARG A 166 17.43 2.17 -7.60
CA ARG A 166 17.21 1.78 -8.99
C ARG A 166 16.74 2.95 -9.84
N LEU A 167 15.71 3.67 -9.39
CA LEU A 167 15.21 4.86 -10.10
C LEU A 167 16.26 5.98 -10.16
N GLN A 168 17.01 6.20 -9.09
CA GLN A 168 18.12 7.15 -9.10
C GLN A 168 19.17 6.80 -10.15
N THR A 169 19.57 5.53 -10.23
CA THR A 169 20.53 5.05 -11.23
C THR A 169 20.01 5.27 -12.64
N LEU A 170 18.76 4.93 -12.91
CA LEU A 170 18.13 5.11 -14.21
C LEU A 170 18.05 6.60 -14.61
N LEU A 171 17.67 7.47 -13.69
CA LEU A 171 17.58 8.92 -13.92
C LEU A 171 18.95 9.58 -14.11
N THR A 172 20.00 9.04 -13.50
CA THR A 172 21.37 9.58 -13.64
C THR A 172 22.04 9.11 -14.93
N ALA A 173 21.64 7.96 -15.47
CA ALA A 173 22.18 7.40 -16.69
C ALA A 173 21.61 8.03 -17.98
N ARG A 174 20.59 8.87 -17.86
CA ARG A 174 19.87 9.54 -18.94
C ARG A 174 20.15 11.02 -19.00
#